data_de38ebec39cfd4ea80ef68a24483b576
#
_entry.id   de38ebec39cfd4ea80ef68a24483b576
#
_cell.length_a   1.000
_cell.length_b   1.000
_cell.length_c   1.000
_cell.angle_alpha   90.00
_cell.angle_beta   90.00
_cell.angle_gamma   90.00
#
_symmetry.space_group_name_H-M   'P 1'
#
loop_
_entity.id
_entity.type
_entity.pdbx_description
1 polymer ?
#
loop_
_entity_poly.entity_id
_entity_poly.type
_entity_poly.pdbx_seq_one_letter_code
_entity_poly.pdbx_strand_id
1 'polypeptide(L)'
;MEVKLGVASSPHVGEDVRRHYGEVYGEMLRELGVSLAESSDVAVVVVLTGGAEEEVLSQAASYNVLLAWPHYNSLPSALEAAAALREGGRHAKVLELPAPLASPGEPLLRALRLISLMKTGMPKFGVVGRPNRWLVASGLAGAAAEETPLEETLEGLNPEDGMEEARRILEGAEETDFSAADLAPIVAYARRLEELAKSRGWAGLTLGCWCFDLEAVRKIGWTPCISLTLLNQRGLPAACEGDLRALFSMYVLSRLSGKPAWLSNINVARGDLLVLTHDGAPLAMTRRYSVARRMLTGAPAAIKTRIPPGSPATLLRVSGDLRRALLLRAVTVEPEVVEACNAQAGFKLINGTASDVLSAGLGNHLAYVLDDVYDEAKEYLLHLGAKIIP
;
A
#
# COMPACT_ATOMS: atom_id res chain seq x y z
N MET A 1 5.11 -0.39 -16.46
CA MET A 1 6.57 -0.10 -16.33
C MET A 1 7.27 -0.71 -17.51
N GLU A 2 8.21 0.00 -18.09
CA GLU A 2 9.07 -0.51 -19.16
C GLU A 2 10.30 -1.20 -18.55
N VAL A 3 10.64 -2.38 -19.08
CA VAL A 3 11.82 -3.15 -18.66
C VAL A 3 12.60 -3.62 -19.88
N LYS A 4 13.92 -3.73 -19.74
CA LYS A 4 14.77 -4.44 -20.68
C LYS A 4 14.75 -5.94 -20.29
N LEU A 5 14.44 -6.81 -21.23
CA LEU A 5 14.57 -8.27 -21.04
C LEU A 5 15.93 -8.73 -21.53
N GLY A 6 16.65 -9.44 -20.68
CA GLY A 6 17.92 -10.10 -21.01
C GLY A 6 17.82 -11.62 -20.78
N VAL A 7 18.67 -12.36 -21.47
CA VAL A 7 18.87 -13.80 -21.25
C VAL A 7 20.36 -14.06 -21.17
N ALA A 8 20.81 -14.59 -20.03
CA ALA A 8 22.22 -14.86 -19.77
C ALA A 8 22.47 -16.36 -19.54
N SER A 9 23.58 -16.85 -20.08
CA SER A 9 23.95 -18.27 -19.98
C SER A 9 25.47 -18.43 -20.08
N SER A 10 25.96 -19.63 -19.80
CA SER A 10 27.34 -19.93 -20.14
C SER A 10 27.56 -19.89 -21.66
N PRO A 11 28.81 -19.65 -22.12
CA PRO A 11 29.14 -19.63 -23.56
C PRO A 11 28.83 -20.93 -24.32
N HIS A 12 28.61 -22.03 -23.61
CA HIS A 12 28.30 -23.34 -24.18
C HIS A 12 26.83 -23.50 -24.60
N VAL A 13 25.95 -22.58 -24.18
CA VAL A 13 24.51 -22.60 -24.57
C VAL A 13 24.34 -21.95 -25.93
N GLY A 14 23.74 -22.68 -26.87
CA GLY A 14 23.48 -22.20 -28.22
C GLY A 14 22.59 -20.95 -28.25
N GLU A 15 22.79 -20.13 -29.27
CA GLU A 15 22.05 -18.87 -29.45
C GLU A 15 20.55 -19.11 -29.71
N ASP A 16 20.22 -20.23 -30.36
CA ASP A 16 18.83 -20.67 -30.57
C ASP A 16 18.08 -20.94 -29.25
N VAL A 17 18.76 -21.55 -28.28
CA VAL A 17 18.21 -21.75 -26.94
C VAL A 17 17.98 -20.42 -26.23
N ARG A 18 18.96 -19.52 -26.23
CA ARG A 18 18.84 -18.18 -25.63
C ARG A 18 17.70 -17.40 -26.24
N ARG A 19 17.56 -17.41 -27.54
CA ARG A 19 16.48 -16.75 -28.26
C ARG A 19 15.11 -17.33 -27.88
N HIS A 20 14.98 -18.66 -27.84
CA HIS A 20 13.73 -19.33 -27.44
C HIS A 20 13.29 -18.87 -26.02
N TYR A 21 14.21 -18.86 -25.05
CA TYR A 21 13.89 -18.38 -23.70
C TYR A 21 13.51 -16.89 -23.70
N GLY A 22 14.18 -16.06 -24.49
CA GLY A 22 13.85 -14.65 -24.64
C GLY A 22 12.45 -14.42 -25.20
N GLU A 23 12.05 -15.18 -26.21
CA GLU A 23 10.72 -15.12 -26.81
C GLU A 23 9.64 -15.54 -25.79
N VAL A 24 9.81 -16.69 -25.14
CA VAL A 24 8.83 -17.20 -24.15
C VAL A 24 8.68 -16.27 -22.94
N TYR A 25 9.78 -15.84 -22.33
CA TYR A 25 9.70 -14.88 -21.22
C TYR A 25 9.20 -13.51 -21.67
N GLY A 26 9.50 -13.09 -22.89
CA GLY A 26 8.95 -11.87 -23.47
C GLY A 26 7.43 -11.91 -23.59
N GLU A 27 6.85 -13.02 -23.98
CA GLU A 27 5.41 -13.23 -24.00
C GLU A 27 4.81 -13.25 -22.59
N MET A 28 5.39 -14.01 -21.66
CA MET A 28 4.95 -14.05 -20.26
C MET A 28 4.95 -12.66 -19.61
N LEU A 29 5.97 -11.84 -19.87
CA LEU A 29 6.04 -10.48 -19.34
C LEU A 29 4.93 -9.60 -19.90
N ARG A 30 4.63 -9.69 -21.20
CA ARG A 30 3.52 -8.96 -21.83
C ARG A 30 2.17 -9.39 -21.28
N GLU A 31 1.94 -10.68 -21.06
CA GLU A 31 0.73 -11.21 -20.42
C GLU A 31 0.55 -10.70 -18.99
N LEU A 32 1.65 -10.46 -18.26
CA LEU A 32 1.66 -9.83 -16.95
C LEU A 32 1.48 -8.30 -17.01
N GLY A 33 1.30 -7.71 -18.21
CA GLY A 33 1.15 -6.26 -18.38
C GLY A 33 2.45 -5.47 -18.28
N VAL A 34 3.60 -6.15 -18.42
CA VAL A 34 4.93 -5.51 -18.40
C VAL A 34 5.31 -5.11 -19.83
N SER A 35 5.66 -3.84 -20.05
CA SER A 35 6.12 -3.34 -21.34
C SER A 35 7.61 -3.62 -21.51
N LEU A 36 8.00 -4.13 -22.70
CA LEU A 36 9.39 -4.37 -23.04
C LEU A 36 9.97 -3.20 -23.84
N ALA A 37 11.21 -2.83 -23.53
CA ALA A 37 11.98 -1.80 -24.26
C ALA A 37 13.39 -2.30 -24.55
N GLU A 38 14.02 -1.78 -25.61
CA GLU A 38 15.42 -2.11 -25.95
C GLU A 38 16.39 -1.59 -24.89
N SER A 39 16.07 -0.44 -24.29
CA SER A 39 16.83 0.14 -23.19
C SER A 39 15.88 0.59 -22.07
N SER A 40 16.26 0.31 -20.84
CA SER A 40 15.57 0.74 -19.62
C SER A 40 16.57 0.76 -18.47
N ASP A 41 16.29 1.57 -17.45
CA ASP A 41 17.03 1.54 -16.18
C ASP A 41 16.56 0.38 -15.26
N VAL A 42 15.60 -0.43 -15.73
CA VAL A 42 15.14 -1.67 -15.10
C VAL A 42 15.38 -2.83 -16.06
N ALA A 43 16.14 -3.84 -15.63
CA ALA A 43 16.35 -5.07 -16.37
C ALA A 43 15.71 -6.27 -15.66
N VAL A 44 15.06 -7.13 -16.43
CA VAL A 44 14.70 -8.49 -16.03
C VAL A 44 15.65 -9.41 -16.81
N VAL A 45 16.50 -10.15 -16.13
CA VAL A 45 17.48 -11.05 -16.73
C VAL A 45 17.16 -12.48 -16.34
N VAL A 46 16.94 -13.32 -17.35
CA VAL A 46 16.73 -14.76 -17.20
C VAL A 46 18.09 -15.44 -17.20
N VAL A 47 18.47 -16.03 -16.08
CA VAL A 47 19.77 -16.69 -15.91
C VAL A 47 19.59 -18.18 -16.18
N LEU A 48 20.09 -18.69 -17.32
CA LEU A 48 19.83 -20.07 -17.73
C LEU A 48 20.71 -21.09 -17.02
N THR A 49 21.99 -20.76 -16.84
CA THR A 49 23.00 -21.73 -16.33
C THR A 49 24.03 -21.05 -15.44
N GLY A 50 24.83 -21.81 -14.74
CA GLY A 50 26.10 -21.34 -14.15
C GLY A 50 27.08 -20.86 -15.22
N GLY A 51 28.02 -20.00 -14.84
CA GLY A 51 28.97 -19.37 -15.74
C GLY A 51 28.35 -18.26 -16.62
N ALA A 52 27.21 -17.70 -16.17
CA ALA A 52 26.50 -16.62 -16.83
C ALA A 52 26.80 -15.23 -16.21
N GLU A 53 27.64 -15.15 -15.17
CA GLU A 53 27.83 -13.98 -14.33
C GLU A 53 28.23 -12.74 -15.13
N GLU A 54 29.25 -12.87 -16.00
CA GLU A 54 29.70 -11.76 -16.84
C GLU A 54 28.62 -11.30 -17.82
N GLU A 55 27.87 -12.23 -18.38
CA GLU A 55 26.77 -11.91 -19.31
C GLU A 55 25.62 -11.21 -18.57
N VAL A 56 25.27 -11.62 -17.34
CA VAL A 56 24.32 -10.91 -16.49
C VAL A 56 24.79 -9.48 -16.24
N LEU A 57 26.04 -9.28 -15.86
CA LEU A 57 26.62 -7.94 -15.59
C LEU A 57 26.59 -7.03 -16.82
N SER A 58 26.82 -7.58 -18.03
CA SER A 58 26.78 -6.85 -19.30
C SER A 58 25.37 -6.41 -19.71
N GLN A 59 24.37 -7.15 -19.30
CA GLN A 59 22.95 -6.89 -19.60
C GLN A 59 22.25 -6.07 -18.50
N ALA A 60 22.90 -5.89 -17.36
CA ALA A 60 22.31 -5.26 -16.19
C ALA A 60 22.10 -3.74 -16.37
N ALA A 61 21.05 -3.24 -15.72
CA ALA A 61 20.67 -1.84 -15.59
C ALA A 61 20.96 -1.31 -14.17
N SER A 62 20.41 -0.14 -13.82
CA SER A 62 20.47 0.39 -12.45
C SER A 62 19.68 -0.47 -11.47
N TYR A 63 18.55 -1.02 -11.91
CA TYR A 63 17.67 -1.90 -11.14
C TYR A 63 17.48 -3.22 -11.87
N ASN A 64 17.70 -4.34 -11.18
CA ASN A 64 17.73 -5.66 -11.82
C ASN A 64 16.85 -6.65 -11.06
N VAL A 65 16.09 -7.45 -11.80
CA VAL A 65 15.43 -8.66 -11.32
C VAL A 65 16.03 -9.84 -12.08
N LEU A 66 16.67 -10.75 -11.36
CA LEU A 66 17.30 -11.94 -11.91
C LEU A 66 16.36 -13.12 -11.69
N LEU A 67 15.88 -13.73 -12.77
CA LEU A 67 15.05 -14.94 -12.73
C LEU A 67 15.95 -16.16 -12.84
N ALA A 68 15.89 -17.05 -11.87
CA ALA A 68 16.74 -18.23 -11.79
C ALA A 68 15.98 -19.43 -11.25
N TRP A 69 16.53 -20.63 -11.38
CA TRP A 69 15.92 -21.90 -10.93
C TRP A 69 16.97 -22.86 -10.35
N PRO A 70 16.56 -23.96 -9.65
CA PRO A 70 17.48 -24.87 -8.94
C PRO A 70 18.40 -25.68 -9.87
N HIS A 71 18.12 -25.75 -11.18
CA HIS A 71 18.86 -26.62 -12.10
C HIS A 71 19.94 -25.86 -12.88
N TYR A 72 20.92 -26.58 -13.41
CA TYR A 72 22.01 -26.08 -14.27
C TYR A 72 22.86 -24.98 -13.62
N ASN A 73 22.93 -24.92 -12.30
CA ASN A 73 23.60 -23.86 -11.53
C ASN A 73 23.10 -22.43 -11.87
N SER A 74 21.86 -22.31 -12.33
CA SER A 74 21.25 -21.01 -12.64
C SER A 74 21.15 -20.14 -11.38
N LEU A 75 20.60 -20.66 -10.27
CA LEU A 75 20.45 -19.90 -9.02
C LEU A 75 21.80 -19.46 -8.40
N PRO A 76 22.81 -20.34 -8.26
CA PRO A 76 24.14 -19.90 -7.81
C PRO A 76 24.74 -18.77 -8.63
N SER A 77 24.64 -18.85 -9.97
CA SER A 77 25.13 -17.81 -10.88
C SER A 77 24.38 -16.48 -10.70
N ALA A 78 23.06 -16.54 -10.56
CA ALA A 78 22.26 -15.35 -10.29
C ALA A 78 22.59 -14.70 -8.94
N LEU A 79 22.88 -15.49 -7.90
CA LEU A 79 23.28 -14.98 -6.59
C LEU A 79 24.65 -14.30 -6.63
N GLU A 80 25.63 -14.87 -7.32
CA GLU A 80 26.96 -14.29 -7.50
C GLU A 80 26.89 -12.98 -8.30
N ALA A 81 26.17 -12.98 -9.43
CA ALA A 81 25.95 -11.76 -10.21
C ALA A 81 25.21 -10.67 -9.40
N ALA A 82 24.21 -11.05 -8.59
CA ALA A 82 23.52 -10.10 -7.74
C ALA A 82 24.43 -9.50 -6.66
N ALA A 83 25.35 -10.27 -6.10
CA ALA A 83 26.36 -9.77 -5.17
C ALA A 83 27.22 -8.70 -5.83
N ALA A 84 27.81 -9.00 -6.99
CA ALA A 84 28.64 -8.07 -7.74
C ALA A 84 27.87 -6.78 -8.15
N LEU A 85 26.59 -6.91 -8.54
CA LEU A 85 25.74 -5.75 -8.86
C LEU A 85 25.53 -4.84 -7.66
N ARG A 86 25.24 -5.43 -6.47
CA ARG A 86 25.04 -4.68 -5.22
C ARG A 86 26.32 -3.99 -4.76
N GLU A 87 27.46 -4.68 -4.82
CA GLU A 87 28.79 -4.09 -4.53
C GLU A 87 29.12 -2.93 -5.46
N GLY A 88 28.69 -3.02 -6.73
CA GLY A 88 28.76 -1.95 -7.70
C GLY A 88 27.70 -0.85 -7.55
N GLY A 89 26.92 -0.83 -6.45
CA GLY A 89 25.92 0.19 -6.16
C GLY A 89 24.63 0.07 -6.99
N ARG A 90 24.42 -1.04 -7.70
CA ARG A 90 23.19 -1.32 -8.45
C ARG A 90 22.21 -2.14 -7.62
N HIS A 91 20.92 -1.92 -7.81
CA HIS A 91 19.90 -2.76 -7.19
C HIS A 91 19.82 -4.12 -7.91
N ALA A 92 19.72 -5.21 -7.17
CA ALA A 92 19.50 -6.53 -7.74
C ALA A 92 18.61 -7.37 -6.80
N LYS A 93 17.56 -7.96 -7.34
CA LYS A 93 16.68 -8.91 -6.67
C LYS A 93 16.68 -10.23 -7.42
N VAL A 94 16.98 -11.33 -6.73
CA VAL A 94 16.91 -12.68 -7.31
C VAL A 94 15.55 -13.26 -6.98
N LEU A 95 14.88 -13.79 -8.01
CA LEU A 95 13.63 -14.53 -7.87
C LEU A 95 13.89 -15.98 -8.30
N GLU A 96 13.70 -16.90 -7.39
CA GLU A 96 13.76 -18.32 -7.67
C GLU A 96 12.45 -18.77 -8.28
N LEU A 97 12.51 -19.36 -9.49
CA LEU A 97 11.42 -20.03 -10.16
C LEU A 97 11.52 -21.54 -9.91
N PRO A 98 10.40 -22.27 -9.85
CA PRO A 98 10.42 -23.72 -9.56
C PRO A 98 11.08 -24.53 -10.67
N ALA A 99 11.10 -24.06 -11.91
CA ALA A 99 11.68 -24.72 -13.07
C ALA A 99 11.94 -23.72 -14.21
N PRO A 100 12.74 -24.11 -15.21
CA PRO A 100 12.82 -23.39 -16.49
C PRO A 100 11.43 -23.18 -17.10
N LEU A 101 11.21 -22.02 -17.73
CA LEU A 101 9.94 -21.65 -18.37
C LEU A 101 8.72 -21.57 -17.42
N ALA A 102 8.93 -21.61 -16.10
CA ALA A 102 7.88 -21.28 -15.15
C ALA A 102 7.56 -19.79 -15.19
N SER A 103 6.27 -19.44 -15.08
CA SER A 103 5.86 -18.03 -15.03
C SER A 103 6.40 -17.36 -13.76
N PRO A 104 7.01 -16.16 -13.86
CA PRO A 104 7.46 -15.42 -12.69
C PRO A 104 6.32 -14.76 -11.89
N GLY A 105 5.13 -14.65 -12.47
CA GLY A 105 3.87 -14.28 -11.83
C GLY A 105 3.93 -13.08 -10.88
N GLU A 106 3.15 -13.16 -9.79
CA GLU A 106 3.06 -12.10 -8.78
C GLU A 106 4.40 -11.75 -8.09
N PRO A 107 5.34 -12.67 -7.82
CA PRO A 107 6.65 -12.31 -7.28
C PRO A 107 7.41 -11.29 -8.13
N LEU A 108 7.37 -11.43 -9.47
CA LEU A 108 7.97 -10.44 -10.37
C LEU A 108 7.23 -9.11 -10.31
N LEU A 109 5.89 -9.12 -10.33
CA LEU A 109 5.11 -7.89 -10.25
C LEU A 109 5.40 -7.12 -8.95
N ARG A 110 5.56 -7.82 -7.82
CA ARG A 110 5.96 -7.21 -6.53
C ARG A 110 7.36 -6.61 -6.60
N ALA A 111 8.33 -7.31 -7.17
CA ALA A 111 9.68 -6.79 -7.37
C ALA A 111 9.67 -5.52 -8.24
N LEU A 112 8.88 -5.49 -9.30
CA LEU A 112 8.74 -4.32 -10.17
C LEU A 112 8.01 -3.15 -9.47
N ARG A 113 7.00 -3.42 -8.63
CA ARG A 113 6.35 -2.38 -7.81
C ARG A 113 7.32 -1.78 -6.79
N LEU A 114 8.15 -2.61 -6.14
CA LEU A 114 9.21 -2.16 -5.25
C LEU A 114 10.20 -1.24 -5.98
N ILE A 115 10.71 -1.66 -7.13
CA ILE A 115 11.61 -0.85 -7.96
C ILE A 115 10.94 0.47 -8.37
N SER A 116 9.65 0.43 -8.77
CA SER A 116 8.89 1.63 -9.08
C SER A 116 8.84 2.60 -7.91
N LEU A 117 8.62 2.08 -6.71
CA LEU A 117 8.55 2.87 -5.49
C LEU A 117 9.92 3.50 -5.16
N MET A 118 11.01 2.75 -5.28
CA MET A 118 12.39 3.24 -5.08
C MET A 118 12.74 4.38 -6.05
N LYS A 119 12.29 4.28 -7.30
CA LYS A 119 12.56 5.28 -8.34
C LYS A 119 11.74 6.57 -8.18
N THR A 120 10.56 6.49 -7.60
CA THR A 120 9.63 7.63 -7.54
C THR A 120 10.09 8.72 -6.58
N GLY A 121 10.98 8.42 -5.63
CA GLY A 121 11.38 9.36 -4.57
C GLY A 121 10.24 9.65 -3.58
N MET A 122 10.38 10.76 -2.82
CA MET A 122 9.34 11.15 -1.85
C MET A 122 8.09 11.69 -2.56
N PRO A 123 6.91 11.15 -2.24
CA PRO A 123 5.67 11.55 -2.88
C PRO A 123 5.19 12.94 -2.41
N LYS A 124 4.42 13.61 -3.26
CA LYS A 124 3.66 14.82 -2.90
C LYS A 124 2.30 14.41 -2.33
N PHE A 125 1.95 14.94 -1.17
CA PHE A 125 0.67 14.67 -0.50
C PHE A 125 -0.18 15.92 -0.34
N GLY A 126 -1.50 15.75 -0.38
CA GLY A 126 -2.46 16.78 0.01
C GLY A 126 -2.78 16.71 1.50
N VAL A 127 -2.88 17.86 2.15
CA VAL A 127 -3.40 18.00 3.52
C VAL A 127 -4.63 18.89 3.46
N VAL A 128 -5.81 18.30 3.58
CA VAL A 128 -7.09 19.01 3.50
C VAL A 128 -7.54 19.39 4.90
N GLY A 129 -7.76 20.67 5.12
CA GLY A 129 -8.09 21.20 6.43
C GLY A 129 -6.88 21.21 7.38
N ARG A 130 -7.15 21.36 8.66
CA ARG A 130 -6.10 21.37 9.69
C ARG A 130 -5.97 20.00 10.34
N PRO A 131 -4.74 19.48 10.56
CA PRO A 131 -4.55 18.26 11.34
C PRO A 131 -5.24 18.37 12.72
N ASN A 132 -5.78 17.26 13.19
CA ASN A 132 -6.46 17.21 14.47
C ASN A 132 -5.47 17.45 15.63
N ARG A 133 -5.87 18.25 16.62
CA ARG A 133 -4.97 18.72 17.70
C ARG A 133 -4.40 17.62 18.58
N TRP A 134 -5.09 16.48 18.69
CA TRP A 134 -4.61 15.32 19.45
C TRP A 134 -3.53 14.51 18.73
N LEU A 135 -3.35 14.69 17.40
CA LEU A 135 -2.26 14.07 16.66
C LEU A 135 -1.00 14.94 16.74
N VAL A 136 -0.37 14.94 17.89
CA VAL A 136 0.87 15.73 18.14
C VAL A 136 2.10 15.14 17.42
N ALA A 137 1.99 13.95 16.86
CA ALA A 137 3.06 13.22 16.17
C ALA A 137 2.62 12.79 14.74
N SER A 138 2.12 13.73 13.93
CA SER A 138 1.57 13.47 12.59
C SER A 138 2.46 13.91 11.43
N GLY A 139 3.41 14.82 11.65
CA GLY A 139 4.28 15.37 10.60
C GLY A 139 5.29 14.38 10.04
N LEU A 140 5.66 14.54 8.77
CA LEU A 140 6.61 13.68 8.04
C LEU A 140 7.68 14.56 7.36
N ALA A 141 8.94 14.36 7.74
CA ALA A 141 10.07 15.08 7.15
C ALA A 141 10.31 14.65 5.70
N GLY A 142 10.68 15.61 4.86
CA GLY A 142 11.00 15.36 3.45
C GLY A 142 9.79 15.13 2.53
N ALA A 143 8.57 14.95 3.05
CA ALA A 143 7.38 14.91 2.21
C ALA A 143 7.00 16.31 1.73
N ALA A 144 6.71 16.45 0.43
CA ALA A 144 6.07 17.64 -0.10
C ALA A 144 4.58 17.59 0.27
N ALA A 145 4.17 18.34 1.31
CA ALA A 145 2.79 18.45 1.74
C ALA A 145 2.19 19.77 1.25
N GLU A 146 1.08 19.69 0.52
CA GLU A 146 0.32 20.84 0.08
C GLU A 146 -0.95 20.99 0.93
N GLU A 147 -1.01 22.09 1.71
CA GLU A 147 -2.18 22.39 2.52
C GLU A 147 -3.29 23.01 1.66
N THR A 148 -4.52 22.58 1.88
CA THR A 148 -5.72 23.06 1.19
C THR A 148 -6.79 23.32 2.23
N PRO A 149 -7.42 24.51 2.26
CA PRO A 149 -8.54 24.79 3.15
C PRO A 149 -9.69 23.81 2.94
N LEU A 150 -10.35 23.39 4.01
CA LEU A 150 -11.49 22.47 3.93
C LEU A 150 -12.63 23.10 3.09
N GLU A 151 -12.88 24.37 3.26
CA GLU A 151 -13.92 25.13 2.58
C GLU A 151 -13.77 25.07 1.06
N GLU A 152 -12.52 25.18 0.56
CA GLU A 152 -12.22 25.08 -0.87
C GLU A 152 -12.62 23.72 -1.45
N THR A 153 -12.49 22.66 -0.68
CA THR A 153 -12.83 21.30 -1.12
C THR A 153 -14.34 21.02 -1.12
N LEU A 154 -15.09 21.78 -0.32
CA LEU A 154 -16.55 21.69 -0.23
C LEU A 154 -17.28 22.63 -1.20
N GLU A 155 -16.59 23.63 -1.75
CA GLU A 155 -17.16 24.61 -2.66
C GLU A 155 -17.62 23.95 -3.97
N GLY A 156 -18.86 24.24 -4.37
CA GLY A 156 -19.44 23.69 -5.62
C GLY A 156 -19.74 22.19 -5.56
N LEU A 157 -19.73 21.57 -4.38
CA LEU A 157 -20.10 20.17 -4.24
C LEU A 157 -21.56 19.94 -4.64
N ASN A 158 -21.78 19.09 -5.64
CA ASN A 158 -23.11 18.69 -6.09
C ASN A 158 -23.43 17.25 -5.60
N PRO A 159 -24.36 17.07 -4.66
CA PRO A 159 -24.72 15.74 -4.16
C PRO A 159 -25.22 14.77 -5.24
N GLU A 160 -25.85 15.27 -6.31
CA GLU A 160 -26.36 14.41 -7.40
C GLU A 160 -25.24 13.56 -8.04
N ASP A 161 -24.00 14.06 -8.07
CA ASP A 161 -22.86 13.34 -8.60
C ASP A 161 -22.52 12.07 -7.81
N GLY A 162 -23.01 11.99 -6.56
CA GLY A 162 -22.81 10.83 -5.68
C GLY A 162 -23.98 9.85 -5.64
N MET A 163 -25.14 10.20 -6.17
CA MET A 163 -26.41 9.51 -5.93
C MET A 163 -26.40 8.03 -6.36
N GLU A 164 -25.89 7.73 -7.54
CA GLU A 164 -25.88 6.34 -8.07
C GLU A 164 -24.95 5.43 -7.25
N GLU A 165 -23.77 5.91 -6.90
CA GLU A 165 -22.82 5.13 -6.10
C GLU A 165 -23.28 5.00 -4.65
N ALA A 166 -23.96 6.02 -4.11
CA ALA A 166 -24.62 5.94 -2.80
C ALA A 166 -25.65 4.81 -2.75
N ARG A 167 -26.49 4.66 -3.78
CA ARG A 167 -27.44 3.53 -3.89
C ARG A 167 -26.71 2.19 -3.87
N ARG A 168 -25.65 2.03 -4.67
CA ARG A 168 -24.86 0.78 -4.71
C ARG A 168 -24.21 0.42 -3.37
N ILE A 169 -23.73 1.42 -2.63
CA ILE A 169 -23.20 1.21 -1.29
C ILE A 169 -24.29 0.71 -0.33
N LEU A 170 -25.50 1.29 -0.39
CA LEU A 170 -26.61 0.89 0.46
C LEU A 170 -27.19 -0.48 0.08
N GLU A 171 -27.26 -0.80 -1.21
CA GLU A 171 -27.69 -2.12 -1.70
C GLU A 171 -26.75 -3.25 -1.25
N GLY A 172 -25.46 -2.97 -1.09
CA GLY A 172 -24.48 -3.92 -0.57
C GLY A 172 -24.41 -4.00 0.97
N ALA A 173 -25.06 -3.10 1.68
CA ALA A 173 -25.07 -3.07 3.13
C ALA A 173 -26.08 -4.04 3.72
N GLU A 174 -25.71 -4.72 4.83
CA GLU A 174 -26.64 -5.60 5.55
C GLU A 174 -27.72 -4.83 6.32
N GLU A 175 -27.32 -3.70 6.89
CA GLU A 175 -28.21 -2.82 7.66
C GLU A 175 -27.84 -1.36 7.41
N THR A 176 -28.84 -0.52 7.31
CA THR A 176 -28.65 0.94 7.23
C THR A 176 -29.91 1.68 7.61
N ASP A 177 -29.73 2.82 8.30
CA ASP A 177 -30.81 3.80 8.58
C ASP A 177 -30.75 4.99 7.60
N PHE A 178 -29.87 4.92 6.59
CA PHE A 178 -29.62 6.03 5.66
C PHE A 178 -30.27 5.78 4.29
N SER A 179 -30.72 6.88 3.68
CA SER A 179 -31.12 6.91 2.29
C SER A 179 -29.94 7.23 1.37
N ALA A 180 -30.10 7.02 0.06
CA ALA A 180 -29.11 7.45 -0.92
C ALA A 180 -28.85 8.96 -0.89
N ALA A 181 -29.88 9.77 -0.58
CA ALA A 181 -29.74 11.21 -0.44
C ALA A 181 -28.84 11.62 0.74
N ASP A 182 -28.83 10.83 1.84
CA ASP A 182 -27.95 11.09 2.98
C ASP A 182 -26.49 10.81 2.66
N LEU A 183 -26.22 9.80 1.81
CA LEU A 183 -24.87 9.40 1.44
C LEU A 183 -24.33 10.18 0.21
N ALA A 184 -25.20 10.65 -0.64
CA ALA A 184 -24.81 11.29 -1.90
C ALA A 184 -23.78 12.42 -1.75
N PRO A 185 -23.88 13.35 -0.79
CA PRO A 185 -22.87 14.39 -0.60
C PRO A 185 -21.52 13.82 -0.16
N ILE A 186 -21.50 12.74 0.64
CA ILE A 186 -20.26 12.09 1.09
C ILE A 186 -19.54 11.41 -0.08
N VAL A 187 -20.31 10.78 -0.96
CA VAL A 187 -19.81 10.13 -2.18
C VAL A 187 -19.32 11.16 -3.20
N ALA A 188 -20.09 12.23 -3.42
CA ALA A 188 -19.68 13.34 -4.29
C ALA A 188 -18.38 13.98 -3.79
N TYR A 189 -18.22 14.12 -2.48
CA TYR A 189 -16.99 14.62 -1.88
C TYR A 189 -15.77 13.72 -2.16
N ALA A 190 -15.93 12.40 -2.15
CA ALA A 190 -14.86 11.51 -2.57
C ALA A 190 -14.39 11.77 -4.01
N ARG A 191 -15.32 11.97 -4.95
CA ARG A 191 -15.01 12.31 -6.35
C ARG A 191 -14.28 13.65 -6.45
N ARG A 192 -14.78 14.67 -5.74
CA ARG A 192 -14.14 15.99 -5.69
C ARG A 192 -12.69 15.92 -5.19
N LEU A 193 -12.44 15.15 -4.13
CA LEU A 193 -11.08 14.95 -3.61
C LEU A 193 -10.17 14.18 -4.58
N GLU A 194 -10.70 13.18 -5.28
CA GLU A 194 -9.98 12.42 -6.30
C GLU A 194 -9.57 13.32 -7.48
N GLU A 195 -10.47 14.15 -7.98
CA GLU A 195 -10.18 15.12 -9.03
C GLU A 195 -9.13 16.14 -8.59
N LEU A 196 -9.26 16.64 -7.36
CA LEU A 196 -8.30 17.58 -6.79
C LEU A 196 -6.90 16.93 -6.66
N ALA A 197 -6.83 15.71 -6.14
CA ALA A 197 -5.57 14.97 -6.04
C ALA A 197 -4.92 14.76 -7.41
N LYS A 198 -5.71 14.39 -8.40
CA LYS A 198 -5.25 14.21 -9.79
C LYS A 198 -4.74 15.53 -10.39
N SER A 199 -5.48 16.62 -10.26
CA SER A 199 -5.10 17.92 -10.83
C SER A 199 -3.85 18.51 -10.18
N ARG A 200 -3.62 18.24 -8.90
CA ARG A 200 -2.47 18.73 -8.13
C ARG A 200 -1.29 17.76 -8.07
N GLY A 201 -1.43 16.57 -8.67
CA GLY A 201 -0.39 15.53 -8.67
C GLY A 201 -0.12 14.95 -7.29
N TRP A 202 -1.13 14.84 -6.42
CA TRP A 202 -0.99 14.21 -5.12
C TRP A 202 -0.97 12.68 -5.24
N ALA A 203 0.01 12.06 -4.63
CA ALA A 203 0.11 10.60 -4.55
C ALA A 203 -0.82 9.99 -3.48
N GLY A 204 -1.42 10.84 -2.68
CA GLY A 204 -2.40 10.55 -1.64
C GLY A 204 -2.76 11.82 -0.88
N LEU A 205 -3.72 11.74 0.02
CA LEU A 205 -4.14 12.88 0.83
C LEU A 205 -4.49 12.49 2.26
N THR A 206 -4.48 13.46 3.17
CA THR A 206 -5.01 13.28 4.51
C THR A 206 -5.99 14.42 4.84
N LEU A 207 -7.06 14.07 5.56
CA LEU A 207 -8.09 15.01 5.96
C LEU A 207 -7.95 15.35 7.44
N GLY A 208 -7.91 16.63 7.77
CA GLY A 208 -8.25 17.08 9.11
C GLY A 208 -9.73 16.80 9.36
N CYS A 209 -10.01 15.77 10.17
CA CYS A 209 -11.39 15.31 10.36
C CYS A 209 -12.18 16.29 11.22
N TRP A 210 -13.27 16.80 10.69
CA TRP A 210 -14.25 17.60 11.43
C TRP A 210 -15.21 16.76 12.26
N CYS A 211 -15.07 15.45 12.25
CA CYS A 211 -15.98 14.51 12.91
C CYS A 211 -16.12 14.73 14.44
N PHE A 212 -15.17 15.39 15.08
CA PHE A 212 -15.22 15.75 16.51
C PHE A 212 -15.55 17.24 16.73
N ASP A 213 -15.66 18.03 15.68
CA ASP A 213 -16.16 19.39 15.74
C ASP A 213 -17.68 19.38 15.52
N LEU A 214 -18.44 19.43 16.63
CA LEU A 214 -19.90 19.37 16.59
C LEU A 214 -20.53 20.54 15.82
N GLU A 215 -19.91 21.70 15.79
CA GLU A 215 -20.38 22.84 15.01
C GLU A 215 -20.19 22.58 13.52
N ALA A 216 -19.00 22.14 13.10
CA ALA A 216 -18.73 21.74 11.73
C ALA A 216 -19.63 20.57 11.28
N VAL A 217 -19.82 19.56 12.11
CA VAL A 217 -20.74 18.44 11.82
C VAL A 217 -22.18 18.94 11.63
N ARG A 218 -22.67 19.86 12.47
CA ARG A 218 -24.02 20.44 12.30
C ARG A 218 -24.14 21.26 11.03
N LYS A 219 -23.12 22.01 10.67
CA LYS A 219 -23.11 22.87 9.48
C LYS A 219 -23.02 22.06 8.19
N ILE A 220 -22.15 21.05 8.15
CA ILE A 220 -21.91 20.21 6.98
C ILE A 220 -22.95 19.10 6.86
N GLY A 221 -23.42 18.55 7.99
CA GLY A 221 -24.46 17.53 8.07
C GLY A 221 -23.93 16.09 8.01
N TRP A 222 -22.64 15.86 7.69
CA TRP A 222 -22.04 14.53 7.52
C TRP A 222 -20.55 14.53 7.85
N THR A 223 -19.91 13.34 7.80
CA THR A 223 -18.46 13.14 8.02
C THR A 223 -17.81 12.42 6.84
N PRO A 224 -16.49 12.58 6.61
CA PRO A 224 -15.82 12.09 5.42
C PRO A 224 -15.45 10.59 5.45
N CYS A 225 -15.92 9.83 6.44
CA CYS A 225 -15.46 8.45 6.62
C CYS A 225 -15.70 7.56 5.39
N ILE A 226 -16.89 7.66 4.77
CA ILE A 226 -17.18 6.93 3.52
C ILE A 226 -16.38 7.51 2.33
N SER A 227 -16.11 8.82 2.31
CA SER A 227 -15.24 9.39 1.27
C SER A 227 -13.83 8.78 1.33
N LEU A 228 -13.26 8.63 2.53
CA LEU A 228 -11.95 7.96 2.72
C LEU A 228 -12.01 6.48 2.33
N THR A 229 -13.09 5.76 2.66
CA THR A 229 -13.34 4.40 2.18
C THR A 229 -13.21 4.30 0.66
N LEU A 230 -13.92 5.17 -0.06
CA LEU A 230 -13.97 5.16 -1.53
C LEU A 230 -12.65 5.54 -2.17
N LEU A 231 -11.96 6.55 -1.65
CA LEU A 231 -10.64 6.96 -2.16
C LEU A 231 -9.64 5.81 -2.07
N ASN A 232 -9.55 5.17 -0.89
CA ASN A 232 -8.67 4.02 -0.71
C ASN A 232 -9.09 2.83 -1.59
N GLN A 233 -10.38 2.56 -1.73
CA GLN A 233 -10.93 1.54 -2.62
C GLN A 233 -10.53 1.76 -4.09
N ARG A 234 -10.44 3.02 -4.53
CA ARG A 234 -10.03 3.44 -5.89
C ARG A 234 -8.50 3.52 -6.07
N GLY A 235 -7.72 3.18 -5.03
CA GLY A 235 -6.25 3.15 -5.08
C GLY A 235 -5.58 4.51 -4.83
N LEU A 236 -6.32 5.51 -4.35
CA LEU A 236 -5.75 6.76 -3.86
C LEU A 236 -5.63 6.70 -2.32
N PRO A 237 -4.43 6.54 -1.76
CA PRO A 237 -4.23 6.53 -0.32
C PRO A 237 -4.79 7.78 0.33
N ALA A 238 -5.75 7.60 1.23
CA ALA A 238 -6.44 8.68 1.90
C ALA A 238 -6.54 8.40 3.40
N ALA A 239 -5.77 9.15 4.19
CA ALA A 239 -5.69 9.03 5.64
C ALA A 239 -6.66 9.99 6.33
N CYS A 240 -6.93 9.74 7.61
CA CYS A 240 -7.74 10.59 8.46
C CYS A 240 -6.85 11.45 9.40
N GLU A 241 -7.47 12.47 9.99
CA GLU A 241 -6.95 13.28 11.10
C GLU A 241 -5.71 14.14 10.78
N GLY A 242 -5.29 14.24 9.51
CA GLY A 242 -4.09 14.99 9.13
C GLY A 242 -2.79 14.20 9.34
N ASP A 243 -2.85 12.88 9.50
CA ASP A 243 -1.69 12.03 9.78
C ASP A 243 -0.88 11.70 8.52
N LEU A 244 0.18 12.47 8.27
CA LEU A 244 1.10 12.24 7.15
C LEU A 244 1.94 10.96 7.31
N ARG A 245 2.25 10.53 8.55
CA ARG A 245 3.01 9.28 8.78
C ARG A 245 2.17 8.07 8.44
N ALA A 246 0.88 8.08 8.82
CA ALA A 246 -0.05 7.02 8.45
C ALA A 246 -0.29 7.03 6.94
N LEU A 247 -0.48 8.20 6.32
CA LEU A 247 -0.65 8.35 4.88
C LEU A 247 0.53 7.76 4.11
N PHE A 248 1.77 8.10 4.50
CA PHE A 248 2.96 7.52 3.88
C PHE A 248 3.03 6.00 4.05
N SER A 249 2.71 5.50 5.25
CA SER A 249 2.67 4.05 5.50
C SER A 249 1.61 3.36 4.62
N MET A 250 0.41 3.95 4.48
CA MET A 250 -0.62 3.45 3.56
C MET A 250 -0.16 3.51 2.10
N TYR A 251 0.49 4.60 1.69
CA TYR A 251 1.04 4.75 0.34
C TYR A 251 2.03 3.64 0.01
N VAL A 252 3.00 3.38 0.89
CA VAL A 252 3.98 2.30 0.71
C VAL A 252 3.28 0.94 0.58
N LEU A 253 2.41 0.60 1.53
CA LEU A 253 1.71 -0.68 1.54
C LEU A 253 0.81 -0.88 0.32
N SER A 254 0.06 0.15 -0.07
CA SER A 254 -0.84 0.06 -1.24
C SER A 254 -0.07 -0.03 -2.56
N ARG A 255 1.06 0.69 -2.69
CA ARG A 255 1.90 0.62 -3.90
C ARG A 255 2.57 -0.74 -4.05
N LEU A 256 3.03 -1.35 -2.97
CA LEU A 256 3.66 -2.67 -3.00
C LEU A 256 2.67 -3.80 -3.27
N SER A 257 1.51 -3.77 -2.61
CA SER A 257 0.50 -4.82 -2.76
C SER A 257 -0.39 -4.67 -4.00
N GLY A 258 -0.59 -3.43 -4.49
CA GLY A 258 -1.63 -3.12 -5.47
C GLY A 258 -3.04 -3.19 -4.89
N LYS A 259 -3.18 -3.28 -3.56
CA LYS A 259 -4.46 -3.38 -2.84
C LYS A 259 -4.69 -2.14 -1.96
N PRO A 260 -5.94 -1.83 -1.59
CA PRO A 260 -6.22 -0.78 -0.62
C PRO A 260 -5.47 -1.02 0.69
N ALA A 261 -4.87 0.02 1.26
CA ALA A 261 -4.38 0.04 2.62
C ALA A 261 -5.30 0.89 3.50
N TRP A 262 -5.34 0.63 4.81
CA TRP A 262 -6.10 1.42 5.75
C TRP A 262 -5.31 1.70 7.02
N LEU A 263 -5.63 2.78 7.71
CA LEU A 263 -5.09 3.13 9.02
C LEU A 263 -6.09 2.85 10.12
N SER A 264 -5.60 2.48 11.30
CA SER A 264 -6.47 2.32 12.48
C SER A 264 -5.75 2.65 13.78
N ASN A 265 -6.52 3.04 14.77
CA ASN A 265 -6.07 3.22 16.15
C ASN A 265 -5.71 1.88 16.77
N ILE A 266 -4.64 1.82 17.54
CA ILE A 266 -4.25 0.67 18.35
C ILE A 266 -5.09 0.70 19.62
N ASN A 267 -6.15 -0.14 19.71
CA ASN A 267 -7.03 -0.19 20.87
C ASN A 267 -6.67 -1.31 21.85
N VAL A 268 -6.15 -2.43 21.34
CA VAL A 268 -5.65 -3.53 22.17
C VAL A 268 -4.28 -3.96 21.69
N ALA A 269 -3.33 -4.15 22.61
CA ALA A 269 -2.00 -4.68 22.36
C ALA A 269 -1.63 -5.61 23.54
N ARG A 270 -1.71 -6.94 23.34
CA ARG A 270 -1.46 -7.96 24.39
C ARG A 270 -0.81 -9.19 23.76
N GLY A 271 0.39 -9.56 24.25
CA GLY A 271 1.12 -10.75 23.76
C GLY A 271 1.44 -10.64 22.28
N ASP A 272 0.84 -11.46 21.45
CA ASP A 272 0.93 -11.45 19.99
C ASP A 272 -0.34 -10.91 19.31
N LEU A 273 -1.29 -10.35 20.08
CA LEU A 273 -2.57 -9.87 19.57
C LEU A 273 -2.65 -8.35 19.57
N LEU A 274 -3.18 -7.81 18.44
CA LEU A 274 -3.60 -6.41 18.30
C LEU A 274 -5.07 -6.36 17.91
N VAL A 275 -5.81 -5.38 18.46
CA VAL A 275 -7.11 -4.96 17.92
C VAL A 275 -6.97 -3.52 17.47
N LEU A 276 -7.26 -3.29 16.22
CA LEU A 276 -7.20 -1.99 15.57
C LEU A 276 -8.61 -1.53 15.17
N THR A 277 -8.93 -0.28 15.40
CA THR A 277 -10.24 0.28 15.00
C THR A 277 -10.12 1.64 14.35
N HIS A 278 -10.92 1.88 13.33
CA HIS A 278 -11.14 3.21 12.76
C HIS A 278 -12.42 3.23 11.92
N ASP A 279 -13.00 4.41 11.70
CA ASP A 279 -14.12 4.55 10.76
C ASP A 279 -13.60 4.60 9.31
N GLY A 280 -14.33 4.02 8.35
CA GLY A 280 -14.05 4.17 6.92
C GLY A 280 -13.12 3.12 6.31
N ALA A 281 -13.11 1.88 6.79
CA ALA A 281 -12.36 0.79 6.14
C ALA A 281 -12.77 0.59 4.67
N PRO A 282 -11.82 0.34 3.74
CA PRO A 282 -12.14 0.01 2.36
C PRO A 282 -13.03 -1.23 2.25
N LEU A 283 -14.06 -1.17 1.39
CA LEU A 283 -15.02 -2.27 1.24
C LEU A 283 -14.36 -3.57 0.75
N ALA A 284 -13.30 -3.49 -0.04
CA ALA A 284 -12.53 -4.67 -0.46
C ALA A 284 -11.86 -5.44 0.70
N MET A 285 -11.74 -4.84 1.88
CA MET A 285 -11.24 -5.51 3.08
C MET A 285 -12.36 -6.24 3.86
N THR A 286 -13.62 -6.06 3.47
CA THR A 286 -14.77 -6.57 4.19
C THR A 286 -15.47 -7.70 3.43
N ARG A 287 -16.13 -8.61 4.12
CA ARG A 287 -17.09 -9.54 3.50
C ARG A 287 -18.51 -9.06 3.64
N ARG A 288 -18.78 -8.40 4.76
CA ARG A 288 -20.11 -7.91 5.18
C ARG A 288 -19.90 -6.56 5.85
N TYR A 289 -20.80 -5.62 5.60
CA TYR A 289 -20.76 -4.31 6.25
C TYR A 289 -22.18 -3.73 6.42
N SER A 290 -22.30 -2.82 7.36
CA SER A 290 -23.46 -1.96 7.50
C SER A 290 -23.04 -0.50 7.33
N VAL A 291 -23.96 0.35 6.93
CA VAL A 291 -23.77 1.80 6.96
C VAL A 291 -24.40 2.34 8.21
N ALA A 292 -23.60 2.89 9.11
CA ALA A 292 -24.02 3.27 10.46
C ALA A 292 -23.63 4.70 10.81
N ARG A 293 -24.25 5.25 11.85
CA ARG A 293 -23.78 6.49 12.48
C ARG A 293 -22.43 6.27 13.14
N ARG A 294 -21.60 7.29 13.14
CA ARG A 294 -20.36 7.26 13.93
C ARG A 294 -20.68 7.07 15.42
N MET A 295 -19.95 6.17 16.05
CA MET A 295 -20.19 5.82 17.45
C MET A 295 -20.09 7.05 18.38
N LEU A 296 -19.01 7.85 18.27
CA LEU A 296 -18.73 8.92 19.22
C LEU A 296 -19.59 10.19 19.03
N THR A 297 -20.04 10.47 17.83
CA THR A 297 -20.71 11.74 17.52
C THR A 297 -22.13 11.59 16.99
N GLY A 298 -22.54 10.37 16.65
CA GLY A 298 -23.83 10.11 16.01
C GLY A 298 -23.97 10.68 14.60
N ALA A 299 -22.89 11.23 14.02
CA ALA A 299 -22.91 11.85 12.70
C ALA A 299 -23.03 10.81 11.57
N PRO A 300 -23.73 11.11 10.46
CA PRO A 300 -23.67 10.31 9.23
C PRO A 300 -22.29 10.46 8.55
N ALA A 301 -21.74 9.46 7.89
CA ALA A 301 -21.99 8.05 8.01
C ALA A 301 -20.64 7.34 8.02
N ALA A 302 -20.60 6.13 8.51
CA ALA A 302 -19.40 5.31 8.58
C ALA A 302 -19.70 3.86 8.17
N ILE A 303 -18.69 3.14 7.69
CA ILE A 303 -18.77 1.70 7.45
C ILE A 303 -18.56 0.98 8.78
N LYS A 304 -19.57 0.19 9.18
CA LYS A 304 -19.50 -0.70 10.34
C LYS A 304 -19.20 -2.11 9.84
N THR A 305 -18.06 -2.66 10.25
CA THR A 305 -17.61 -3.98 9.81
C THR A 305 -16.62 -4.59 10.79
N ARG A 306 -16.43 -5.90 10.67
CA ARG A 306 -15.28 -6.62 11.20
C ARG A 306 -14.49 -7.18 10.03
N ILE A 307 -13.20 -6.90 10.04
CA ILE A 307 -12.31 -7.45 9.01
C ILE A 307 -12.24 -8.97 9.21
N PRO A 308 -12.53 -9.77 8.16
CA PRO A 308 -12.61 -11.23 8.30
C PRO A 308 -11.26 -11.84 8.65
N PRO A 309 -11.27 -12.92 9.47
CA PRO A 309 -10.05 -13.63 9.85
C PRO A 309 -9.46 -14.44 8.69
N GLY A 310 -8.17 -14.81 8.82
CA GLY A 310 -7.46 -15.75 7.93
C GLY A 310 -6.68 -15.10 6.78
N SER A 311 -6.67 -13.78 6.66
CA SER A 311 -5.88 -13.10 5.63
C SER A 311 -4.47 -12.78 6.14
N PRO A 312 -3.41 -12.98 5.33
CA PRO A 312 -2.11 -12.41 5.63
C PRO A 312 -2.20 -10.89 5.66
N ALA A 313 -1.41 -10.26 6.50
CA ALA A 313 -1.39 -8.81 6.62
C ALA A 313 0.02 -8.28 6.88
N THR A 314 0.31 -7.11 6.34
CA THR A 314 1.49 -6.31 6.66
C THR A 314 1.05 -5.01 7.31
N LEU A 315 1.64 -4.71 8.47
CA LEU A 315 1.35 -3.49 9.23
C LEU A 315 2.58 -2.60 9.27
N LEU A 316 2.39 -1.29 9.13
CA LEU A 316 3.48 -0.34 9.04
C LEU A 316 3.16 0.98 9.74
N ARG A 317 4.14 1.49 10.49
CA ARG A 317 4.17 2.87 10.97
C ARG A 317 5.59 3.42 10.87
N VAL A 318 5.78 4.57 10.25
CA VAL A 318 7.08 5.24 10.18
C VAL A 318 7.20 6.35 11.23
N SER A 319 8.44 6.66 11.65
CA SER A 319 8.74 7.86 12.42
C SER A 319 8.68 9.11 11.54
N GLY A 320 8.50 10.29 12.14
CA GLY A 320 8.41 11.54 11.39
C GLY A 320 9.67 11.92 10.61
N ASP A 321 10.82 11.43 11.01
CA ASP A 321 12.12 11.62 10.35
C ASP A 321 12.51 10.48 9.40
N LEU A 322 11.64 9.49 9.24
CA LEU A 322 11.85 8.26 8.46
C LEU A 322 13.02 7.38 8.91
N ARG A 323 13.64 7.68 10.07
CA ARG A 323 14.78 6.90 10.57
C ARG A 323 14.38 5.60 11.27
N ARG A 324 13.12 5.45 11.65
CA ARG A 324 12.59 4.26 12.29
C ARG A 324 11.26 3.87 11.67
N ALA A 325 11.04 2.57 11.54
CA ALA A 325 9.76 2.03 11.09
C ALA A 325 9.40 0.79 11.92
N LEU A 326 8.20 0.79 12.48
CA LEU A 326 7.56 -0.41 13.01
C LEU A 326 6.95 -1.17 11.83
N LEU A 327 7.45 -2.35 11.54
CA LEU A 327 7.01 -3.18 10.43
C LEU A 327 6.69 -4.59 10.93
N LEU A 328 5.44 -5.00 10.79
CA LEU A 328 4.94 -6.25 11.35
C LEU A 328 4.29 -7.10 10.26
N ARG A 329 4.53 -8.41 10.33
CA ARG A 329 3.81 -9.44 9.59
C ARG A 329 2.76 -10.06 10.52
N ALA A 330 1.54 -10.22 10.05
CA ALA A 330 0.45 -10.76 10.85
C ALA A 330 -0.53 -11.58 10.00
N VAL A 331 -1.44 -12.24 10.69
CA VAL A 331 -2.64 -12.84 10.11
C VAL A 331 -3.84 -12.22 10.79
N THR A 332 -4.89 -11.89 10.03
CA THR A 332 -6.13 -11.41 10.62
C THR A 332 -6.80 -12.51 11.44
N VAL A 333 -7.33 -12.12 12.59
CA VAL A 333 -8.12 -12.96 13.50
C VAL A 333 -9.43 -12.26 13.84
N GLU A 334 -10.40 -12.98 14.38
CA GLU A 334 -11.62 -12.36 14.87
C GLU A 334 -11.27 -11.34 15.96
N PRO A 335 -11.65 -10.05 15.81
CA PRO A 335 -11.33 -9.04 16.81
C PRO A 335 -12.16 -9.23 18.11
N GLU A 336 -11.50 -9.05 19.25
CA GLU A 336 -12.20 -8.70 20.48
C GLU A 336 -12.98 -7.39 20.24
N VAL A 337 -14.27 -7.37 20.57
CA VAL A 337 -15.10 -6.17 20.37
C VAL A 337 -14.72 -5.11 21.38
N VAL A 338 -14.38 -3.93 20.89
CA VAL A 338 -14.10 -2.77 21.72
C VAL A 338 -15.11 -1.65 21.44
N GLU A 339 -15.47 -0.89 22.46
CA GLU A 339 -16.31 0.31 22.31
C GLU A 339 -15.45 1.46 21.76
N ALA A 340 -15.30 1.48 20.43
CA ALA A 340 -14.46 2.42 19.69
C ALA A 340 -15.06 2.72 18.31
N CYS A 341 -14.24 2.85 17.27
CA CYS A 341 -14.73 3.12 15.91
C CYS A 341 -15.44 1.90 15.30
N ASN A 342 -16.23 2.14 14.25
CA ASN A 342 -17.16 1.16 13.67
C ASN A 342 -16.48 0.01 12.91
N ALA A 343 -15.34 0.25 12.27
CA ALA A 343 -14.59 -0.79 11.60
C ALA A 343 -13.49 -1.32 12.52
N GLN A 344 -13.46 -2.65 12.73
CA GLN A 344 -12.56 -3.31 13.68
C GLN A 344 -11.81 -4.47 13.02
N ALA A 345 -10.52 -4.58 13.29
CA ALA A 345 -9.65 -5.63 12.79
C ALA A 345 -8.82 -6.24 13.93
N GLY A 346 -8.81 -7.56 14.02
CA GLY A 346 -7.92 -8.32 14.90
C GLY A 346 -6.71 -8.83 14.13
N PHE A 347 -5.54 -8.78 14.74
CA PHE A 347 -4.29 -9.28 14.14
C PHE A 347 -3.54 -10.16 15.13
N LYS A 348 -3.12 -11.34 14.67
CA LYS A 348 -2.13 -12.15 15.34
C LYS A 348 -0.77 -11.92 14.68
N LEU A 349 0.18 -11.40 15.45
CA LEU A 349 1.52 -11.09 14.98
C LEU A 349 2.30 -12.38 14.70
N ILE A 350 3.02 -12.42 13.58
CA ILE A 350 3.93 -13.49 13.19
C ILE A 350 5.36 -13.12 13.61
N ASN A 351 5.71 -11.83 13.49
CA ASN A 351 6.96 -11.27 14.01
C ASN A 351 6.66 -10.08 14.93
N GLY A 352 7.53 -9.84 15.88
CA GLY A 352 7.30 -8.82 16.91
C GLY A 352 6.22 -9.20 17.93
N THR A 353 6.02 -8.33 18.88
CA THR A 353 5.07 -8.48 19.99
C THR A 353 4.32 -7.17 20.25
N ALA A 354 3.25 -7.23 21.03
CA ALA A 354 2.57 -6.03 21.53
C ALA A 354 3.52 -5.10 22.30
N SER A 355 4.52 -5.66 23.01
CA SER A 355 5.54 -4.87 23.70
C SER A 355 6.39 -4.03 22.73
N ASP A 356 6.73 -4.59 21.56
CA ASP A 356 7.47 -3.85 20.53
C ASP A 356 6.62 -2.69 19.97
N VAL A 357 5.33 -2.94 19.74
CA VAL A 357 4.37 -1.90 19.31
C VAL A 357 4.29 -0.77 20.32
N LEU A 358 4.13 -1.08 21.61
CA LEU A 358 4.00 -0.11 22.69
C LEU A 358 5.31 0.68 22.90
N SER A 359 6.46 0.02 22.81
CA SER A 359 7.79 0.64 23.03
C SER A 359 8.31 1.36 21.79
N ALA A 360 7.78 1.09 20.59
CA ALA A 360 8.17 1.82 19.38
C ALA A 360 7.94 3.33 19.48
N GLY A 361 6.86 3.75 20.15
CA GLY A 361 6.56 5.16 20.41
C GLY A 361 6.37 5.99 19.14
N LEU A 362 5.75 5.41 18.09
CA LEU A 362 5.60 6.05 16.78
C LEU A 362 4.23 6.71 16.55
N GLY A 363 3.33 6.62 17.53
CA GLY A 363 1.98 7.21 17.50
C GLY A 363 0.88 6.15 17.64
N ASN A 364 -0.37 6.59 17.58
CA ASN A 364 -1.56 5.76 17.82
C ASN A 364 -2.06 5.02 16.58
N HIS A 365 -1.81 5.54 15.39
CA HIS A 365 -2.24 4.91 14.14
C HIS A 365 -1.22 3.90 13.63
N LEU A 366 -1.73 2.77 13.17
CA LEU A 366 -0.97 1.74 12.45
C LEU A 366 -1.67 1.50 11.10
N ALA A 367 -0.93 1.68 10.01
CA ALA A 367 -1.44 1.36 8.68
C ALA A 367 -1.30 -0.13 8.42
N TYR A 368 -2.24 -0.71 7.66
CA TYR A 368 -2.18 -2.11 7.26
C TYR A 368 -2.73 -2.35 5.85
N VAL A 369 -2.30 -3.46 5.26
CA VAL A 369 -2.87 -4.03 4.04
C VAL A 369 -3.12 -5.52 4.27
N LEU A 370 -4.19 -6.06 3.65
CA LEU A 370 -4.49 -7.49 3.71
C LEU A 370 -3.70 -8.24 2.62
N ASP A 371 -2.39 -8.24 2.79
CA ASP A 371 -1.42 -8.95 1.96
C ASP A 371 -0.08 -9.08 2.70
N ASP A 372 0.72 -10.07 2.33
CA ASP A 372 2.09 -10.20 2.80
C ASP A 372 3.05 -9.53 1.82
N VAL A 373 3.35 -8.26 2.08
CA VAL A 373 4.37 -7.45 1.39
C VAL A 373 5.48 -7.01 2.36
N TYR A 374 5.65 -7.77 3.43
CA TYR A 374 6.61 -7.46 4.49
C TYR A 374 8.05 -7.32 3.96
N ASP A 375 8.48 -8.26 3.13
CA ASP A 375 9.87 -8.28 2.65
C ASP A 375 10.15 -7.13 1.69
N GLU A 376 9.21 -6.79 0.80
CA GLU A 376 9.29 -5.62 -0.08
C GLU A 376 9.25 -4.32 0.72
N ALA A 377 8.38 -4.22 1.71
CA ALA A 377 8.29 -3.05 2.57
C ALA A 377 9.59 -2.85 3.37
N LYS A 378 10.16 -3.94 3.92
CA LYS A 378 11.45 -3.93 4.62
C LYS A 378 12.57 -3.44 3.70
N GLU A 379 12.66 -3.98 2.48
CA GLU A 379 13.67 -3.61 1.50
C GLU A 379 13.57 -2.11 1.13
N TYR A 380 12.35 -1.61 0.90
CA TYR A 380 12.11 -0.20 0.63
C TYR A 380 12.49 0.71 1.80
N LEU A 381 12.11 0.35 3.02
CA LEU A 381 12.42 1.14 4.22
C LEU A 381 13.93 1.16 4.52
N LEU A 382 14.63 0.05 4.30
CA LEU A 382 16.10 0.01 4.39
C LEU A 382 16.76 0.87 3.31
N HIS A 383 16.21 0.91 2.09
CA HIS A 383 16.64 1.82 1.03
C HIS A 383 16.51 3.29 1.43
N LEU A 384 15.48 3.65 2.20
CA LEU A 384 15.31 4.97 2.79
C LEU A 384 16.21 5.24 4.00
N GLY A 385 16.99 4.27 4.45
CA GLY A 385 17.85 4.38 5.62
C GLY A 385 17.14 4.20 6.96
N ALA A 386 15.91 3.66 6.97
CA ALA A 386 15.17 3.43 8.20
C ALA A 386 15.66 2.18 8.96
N LYS A 387 15.74 2.28 10.29
CA LYS A 387 15.88 1.12 11.17
C LYS A 387 14.52 0.46 11.38
N ILE A 388 14.43 -0.82 11.10
CA ILE A 388 13.22 -1.61 11.31
C ILE A 388 13.11 -2.03 12.77
N ILE A 389 11.93 -1.79 13.34
CA ILE A 389 11.50 -2.31 14.65
C ILE A 389 10.56 -3.48 14.30
N PRO A 390 10.86 -4.68 14.80
CA PRO A 390 10.03 -5.87 14.55
C PRO A 390 8.70 -5.75 15.27
#